data_a54a207ac6e357a491893c3041a89cd8
#
_entry.id   a54a207ac6e357a491893c3041a89cd8
#
_cell.length_a   1.000
_cell.length_b   1.000
_cell.length_c   1.000
_cell.angle_alpha   90.00
_cell.angle_beta   90.00
_cell.angle_gamma   90.00
#
_symmetry.space_group_name_H-M   'P 1'
#
loop_
_entity.id
_entity.type
_entity.pdbx_description
1 polymer ?
#
loop_
_entity_poly.entity_id
_entity_poly.type
_entity_poly.pdbx_seq_one_letter_code
_entity_poly.pdbx_strand_id
1 'polypeptide(L)'
;MIYDIVVIGGGPAGSVFSRFIDSKYKILLLDRRDYENENNKVIKCCGGLLAHEAQAALSGLGYSLSKDVLVSPQVFNVQVIDYDNNLKKKYYKNYLNFDREKFDNYLLSQRASHVELVKGALFIDYSEDENGIYTVVYRIGMEIKKVKTKMLVSAEGANSLIRKNLDKESENDYIAIQRVYKMKKDFSYHMAIFDKDINDYYSWMVPKGDELILGTILKKGKNSWDKFYKLEQRVKSEGIDLNDVIQDEGTFIKVPKWNEYFMGKDRIALIGEAAGLISASSSEGISYALISGYYLADSINKKGIKNGIIDYQKRTGSMRMKLNLKVLKGKLMYNSFIRKFIIMSGVFSNKDYIR
;
A
#
# COMPACT_ATOMS: atom_id res chain seq x y z
N MET A 1 21.02 24.85 7.68
CA MET A 1 20.37 24.75 6.34
C MET A 1 18.90 24.44 6.58
N ILE A 2 17.97 25.10 5.85
CA ILE A 2 16.53 24.86 5.96
C ILE A 2 16.04 24.36 4.60
N TYR A 3 15.34 23.23 4.57
CA TYR A 3 14.65 22.73 3.38
C TYR A 3 13.28 23.42 3.23
N ASP A 4 12.80 23.52 2.00
CA ASP A 4 11.42 23.97 1.79
C ASP A 4 10.45 22.85 2.15
N ILE A 5 10.78 21.61 1.77
CA ILE A 5 9.95 20.43 2.02
C ILE A 5 10.82 19.25 2.47
N VAL A 6 10.41 18.57 3.55
CA VAL A 6 10.94 17.24 3.91
C VAL A 6 9.83 16.21 3.70
N VAL A 7 10.15 15.17 2.93
CA VAL A 7 9.26 14.04 2.63
C VAL A 7 9.70 12.84 3.46
N ILE A 8 8.78 12.24 4.20
CA ILE A 8 9.04 11.05 5.01
C ILE A 8 8.41 9.83 4.32
N GLY A 9 9.26 8.95 3.77
CA GLY A 9 8.88 7.73 3.08
C GLY A 9 9.01 7.82 1.56
N GLY A 10 9.88 6.98 0.98
CA GLY A 10 10.13 6.82 -0.45
C GLY A 10 9.29 5.73 -1.12
N GLY A 11 8.13 5.35 -0.55
CA GLY A 11 7.16 4.45 -1.19
C GLY A 11 6.48 5.10 -2.41
N PRO A 12 5.50 4.44 -3.04
CA PRO A 12 4.87 4.93 -4.27
C PRO A 12 4.38 6.38 -4.19
N ALA A 13 3.81 6.81 -3.06
CA ALA A 13 3.31 8.18 -2.88
C ALA A 13 4.45 9.21 -2.82
N GLY A 14 5.47 8.96 -1.97
CA GLY A 14 6.60 9.87 -1.81
C GLY A 14 7.49 9.92 -3.04
N SER A 15 7.67 8.80 -3.73
CA SER A 15 8.43 8.73 -4.99
C SER A 15 7.77 9.55 -6.10
N VAL A 16 6.44 9.42 -6.26
CA VAL A 16 5.70 10.20 -7.27
C VAL A 16 5.70 11.69 -6.91
N PHE A 17 5.47 12.05 -5.64
CA PHE A 17 5.61 13.44 -5.21
C PHE A 17 6.98 14.00 -5.60
N SER A 18 8.05 13.27 -5.27
CA SER A 18 9.44 13.67 -5.52
C SER A 18 9.82 13.71 -7.00
N ARG A 19 9.09 13.00 -7.87
CA ARG A 19 9.28 13.09 -9.33
C ARG A 19 8.68 14.38 -9.92
N PHE A 20 7.52 14.79 -9.42
CA PHE A 20 6.73 15.83 -10.06
C PHE A 20 6.83 17.21 -9.38
N ILE A 21 7.52 17.33 -8.26
CA ILE A 21 7.71 18.61 -7.58
C ILE A 21 8.73 19.49 -8.32
N ASP A 22 8.47 20.80 -8.38
CA ASP A 22 9.26 21.79 -9.10
C ASP A 22 10.63 22.02 -8.45
N SER A 23 11.65 22.24 -9.29
CA SER A 23 13.05 22.48 -8.88
C SER A 23 13.30 23.78 -8.11
N LYS A 24 12.33 24.69 -8.10
CA LYS A 24 12.40 25.89 -7.24
C LYS A 24 12.36 25.58 -5.74
N TYR A 25 11.92 24.38 -5.34
CA TYR A 25 11.89 23.94 -3.96
C TYR A 25 13.11 23.10 -3.61
N LYS A 26 13.71 23.38 -2.46
CA LYS A 26 14.77 22.56 -1.88
C LYS A 26 14.14 21.42 -1.07
N ILE A 27 14.34 20.18 -1.51
CA ILE A 27 13.62 19.02 -1.00
C ILE A 27 14.57 17.96 -0.47
N LEU A 28 14.25 17.40 0.70
CA LEU A 28 14.87 16.23 1.26
C LEU A 28 13.83 15.09 1.37
N LEU A 29 14.16 13.94 0.81
CA LEU A 29 13.38 12.71 0.95
C LEU A 29 14.13 11.76 1.90
N LEU A 30 13.48 11.36 2.99
CA LEU A 30 13.98 10.40 3.95
C LEU A 30 13.27 9.05 3.74
N ASP A 31 13.99 7.97 3.45
CA ASP A 31 13.42 6.62 3.42
C ASP A 31 14.18 5.72 4.41
N ARG A 32 13.44 5.00 5.24
CA ARG A 32 14.00 4.02 6.17
C ARG A 32 14.60 2.80 5.46
N ARG A 33 14.21 2.53 4.23
CA ARG A 33 14.70 1.41 3.42
C ARG A 33 16.01 1.78 2.75
N ASP A 34 16.89 0.84 2.76
CA ASP A 34 18.12 0.86 1.98
C ASP A 34 18.23 -0.48 1.25
N TYR A 35 17.79 -0.48 -0.01
CA TYR A 35 17.78 -1.68 -0.84
C TYR A 35 19.17 -2.19 -1.24
N GLU A 36 20.21 -1.39 -1.01
CA GLU A 36 21.62 -1.75 -1.28
C GLU A 36 22.27 -2.41 -0.06
N ASN A 37 21.63 -2.30 1.11
CA ASN A 37 22.15 -2.86 2.37
C ASN A 37 21.29 -4.05 2.82
N GLU A 38 21.76 -5.27 2.56
CA GLU A 38 21.04 -6.50 2.90
C GLU A 38 20.74 -6.63 4.41
N ASN A 39 21.56 -6.03 5.27
CA ASN A 39 21.36 -6.05 6.72
C ASN A 39 20.21 -5.12 7.19
N ASN A 40 19.72 -4.24 6.32
CA ASN A 40 18.65 -3.26 6.61
C ASN A 40 17.42 -3.44 5.71
N LYS A 41 17.22 -4.65 5.19
CA LYS A 41 16.13 -4.95 4.28
C LYS A 41 14.78 -4.89 5.00
N VAL A 42 14.06 -3.81 4.83
CA VAL A 42 12.68 -3.68 5.30
C VAL A 42 11.75 -4.16 4.18
N ILE A 43 11.30 -5.40 4.26
CA ILE A 43 10.36 -5.98 3.30
C ILE A 43 8.97 -5.41 3.54
N LYS A 44 8.29 -4.98 2.48
CA LYS A 44 6.89 -4.61 2.54
C LYS A 44 6.03 -5.82 2.16
N CYS A 45 5.38 -6.43 3.13
CA CYS A 45 4.37 -7.47 2.92
C CYS A 45 3.32 -7.00 1.91
N CYS A 46 3.23 -7.65 0.77
CA CYS A 46 2.33 -7.30 -0.33
C CYS A 46 2.21 -8.46 -1.32
N GLY A 47 1.01 -8.82 -1.75
CA GLY A 47 0.81 -9.81 -2.81
C GLY A 47 1.40 -9.42 -4.18
N GLY A 48 1.84 -8.17 -4.36
CA GLY A 48 2.52 -7.71 -5.57
C GLY A 48 1.69 -7.86 -6.86
N LEU A 49 0.41 -7.45 -6.81
CA LEU A 49 -0.49 -7.43 -7.94
C LEU A 49 -0.95 -5.99 -8.23
N LEU A 50 -0.68 -5.47 -9.44
CA LEU A 50 -1.18 -4.18 -9.89
C LEU A 50 -2.54 -4.36 -10.56
N ALA A 51 -3.57 -3.84 -9.93
CA ALA A 51 -4.92 -3.79 -10.50
C ALA A 51 -5.01 -2.74 -11.62
N HIS A 52 -6.08 -2.79 -12.38
CA HIS A 52 -6.33 -1.90 -13.53
C HIS A 52 -6.18 -0.41 -13.18
N GLU A 53 -6.71 0.02 -12.03
CA GLU A 53 -6.62 1.41 -11.58
C GLU A 53 -5.17 1.86 -11.33
N ALA A 54 -4.32 0.97 -10.83
CA ALA A 54 -2.90 1.27 -10.63
C ALA A 54 -2.14 1.30 -11.95
N GLN A 55 -2.47 0.41 -12.89
CA GLN A 55 -1.92 0.41 -14.25
C GLN A 55 -2.30 1.71 -14.99
N ALA A 56 -3.55 2.12 -14.91
CA ALA A 56 -4.03 3.38 -15.50
C ALA A 56 -3.35 4.61 -14.87
N ALA A 57 -3.14 4.61 -13.54
CA ALA A 57 -2.41 5.68 -12.87
C ALA A 57 -0.95 5.77 -13.32
N LEU A 58 -0.24 4.65 -13.43
CA LEU A 58 1.13 4.62 -13.94
C LEU A 58 1.20 5.15 -15.37
N SER A 59 0.33 4.69 -16.26
CA SER A 59 0.25 5.15 -17.64
C SER A 59 -0.02 6.66 -17.72
N GLY A 60 -1.02 7.16 -16.99
CA GLY A 60 -1.36 8.58 -16.95
C GLY A 60 -0.26 9.48 -16.38
N LEU A 61 0.64 8.94 -15.56
CA LEU A 61 1.80 9.62 -15.01
C LEU A 61 3.08 9.41 -15.84
N GLY A 62 2.99 8.74 -17.00
CA GLY A 62 4.14 8.51 -17.87
C GLY A 62 5.19 7.55 -17.32
N TYR A 63 4.77 6.54 -16.55
CA TYR A 63 5.64 5.45 -16.11
C TYR A 63 5.54 4.27 -17.05
N SER A 64 6.69 3.68 -17.37
CA SER A 64 6.80 2.42 -18.11
C SER A 64 7.57 1.43 -17.27
N LEU A 65 6.94 0.31 -16.92
CA LEU A 65 7.60 -0.72 -16.12
C LEU A 65 8.55 -1.55 -16.98
N SER A 66 9.78 -1.71 -16.51
CA SER A 66 10.74 -2.63 -17.13
C SER A 66 10.36 -4.08 -16.82
N LYS A 67 10.85 -5.02 -17.65
CA LYS A 67 10.67 -6.44 -17.43
C LYS A 67 11.20 -6.93 -16.07
N ASP A 68 12.21 -6.24 -15.53
CA ASP A 68 12.86 -6.62 -14.27
C ASP A 68 11.95 -6.38 -13.06
N VAL A 69 10.96 -5.50 -13.18
CA VAL A 69 9.93 -5.25 -12.16
C VAL A 69 8.84 -6.31 -12.21
N LEU A 70 8.58 -6.89 -13.39
CA LEU A 70 7.53 -7.87 -13.59
C LEU A 70 7.99 -9.27 -13.15
N VAL A 71 7.06 -10.07 -12.63
CA VAL A 71 7.30 -11.45 -12.19
C VAL A 71 6.34 -12.39 -12.91
N SER A 72 6.83 -13.53 -13.38
CA SER A 72 5.99 -14.58 -13.97
C SER A 72 5.35 -15.46 -12.89
N PRO A 73 4.18 -16.07 -13.16
CA PRO A 73 3.32 -15.81 -14.31
C PRO A 73 2.54 -14.52 -14.17
N GLN A 74 2.07 -13.94 -15.28
CA GLN A 74 1.07 -12.88 -15.23
C GLN A 74 -0.30 -13.48 -14.88
N VAL A 75 -1.10 -12.77 -14.08
CA VAL A 75 -2.32 -13.32 -13.47
C VAL A 75 -3.55 -12.78 -14.17
N PHE A 76 -4.27 -13.65 -14.89
CA PHE A 76 -5.50 -13.33 -15.59
C PHE A 76 -6.75 -13.94 -14.94
N ASN A 77 -6.56 -14.87 -14.00
CA ASN A 77 -7.62 -15.58 -13.31
C ASN A 77 -7.52 -15.37 -11.81
N VAL A 78 -8.68 -15.12 -11.21
CA VAL A 78 -8.84 -15.12 -9.76
C VAL A 78 -9.79 -16.25 -9.39
N GLN A 79 -9.34 -17.19 -8.60
CA GLN A 79 -10.19 -18.20 -7.99
C GLN A 79 -10.65 -17.69 -6.63
N VAL A 80 -11.94 -17.49 -6.49
CA VAL A 80 -12.57 -17.19 -5.21
C VAL A 80 -12.98 -18.50 -4.55
N ILE A 81 -12.55 -18.68 -3.30
CA ILE A 81 -12.97 -19.76 -2.41
C ILE A 81 -13.68 -19.13 -1.21
N ASP A 82 -14.92 -19.49 -1.01
CA ASP A 82 -15.73 -19.06 0.13
C ASP A 82 -16.08 -20.28 0.96
N TYR A 83 -15.31 -20.52 2.01
CA TYR A 83 -15.51 -21.64 2.93
C TYR A 83 -16.78 -21.49 3.76
N ASP A 84 -17.23 -20.26 4.03
CA ASP A 84 -18.48 -20.02 4.77
C ASP A 84 -19.71 -20.52 4.03
N ASN A 85 -19.66 -20.47 2.69
CA ASN A 85 -20.79 -20.84 1.81
C ASN A 85 -20.52 -22.09 0.96
N ASN A 86 -19.36 -22.71 1.12
CA ASN A 86 -18.91 -23.84 0.28
C ASN A 86 -18.99 -23.54 -1.23
N LEU A 87 -18.47 -22.35 -1.63
CA LEU A 87 -18.50 -21.90 -3.01
C LEU A 87 -17.08 -21.75 -3.55
N LYS A 88 -16.92 -22.19 -4.82
CA LYS A 88 -15.69 -21.96 -5.59
C LYS A 88 -16.07 -21.38 -6.95
N LYS A 89 -15.45 -20.26 -7.33
CA LYS A 89 -15.73 -19.61 -8.62
C LYS A 89 -14.46 -18.97 -9.18
N LYS A 90 -14.30 -19.06 -10.50
CA LYS A 90 -13.21 -18.39 -11.22
C LYS A 90 -13.75 -17.12 -11.89
N TYR A 91 -12.93 -16.06 -11.87
CA TYR A 91 -13.23 -14.78 -12.51
C TYR A 91 -12.04 -14.33 -13.34
N TYR A 92 -12.31 -13.71 -14.48
CA TYR A 92 -11.30 -12.99 -15.23
C TYR A 92 -10.93 -11.70 -14.50
N LYS A 93 -9.64 -11.51 -14.24
CA LYS A 93 -9.06 -10.29 -13.70
C LYS A 93 -7.67 -10.10 -14.29
N ASN A 94 -7.41 -8.96 -14.86
CA ASN A 94 -6.10 -8.63 -15.41
C ASN A 94 -5.28 -7.91 -14.33
N TYR A 95 -4.36 -8.65 -13.69
CA TYR A 95 -3.38 -8.12 -12.76
C TYR A 95 -1.99 -8.25 -13.34
N LEU A 96 -1.21 -7.16 -13.33
CA LEU A 96 0.23 -7.27 -13.54
C LEU A 96 0.87 -7.79 -12.26
N ASN A 97 1.53 -8.94 -12.39
CA ASN A 97 2.31 -9.54 -11.31
C ASN A 97 3.69 -8.91 -11.28
N PHE A 98 4.10 -8.37 -10.13
CA PHE A 98 5.32 -7.59 -10.00
C PHE A 98 6.03 -7.84 -8.67
N ASP A 99 7.34 -7.62 -8.66
CA ASP A 99 8.16 -7.59 -7.45
C ASP A 99 8.00 -6.23 -6.75
N ARG A 100 7.55 -6.27 -5.51
CA ARG A 100 7.24 -5.06 -4.75
C ARG A 100 8.47 -4.21 -4.43
N GLU A 101 9.59 -4.83 -4.12
CA GLU A 101 10.83 -4.14 -3.78
C GLU A 101 11.41 -3.46 -5.03
N LYS A 102 11.51 -4.20 -6.12
CA LYS A 102 11.97 -3.66 -7.42
C LYS A 102 11.07 -2.55 -7.93
N PHE A 103 9.77 -2.66 -7.75
CA PHE A 103 8.81 -1.63 -8.13
C PHE A 103 8.99 -0.35 -7.31
N ASP A 104 9.07 -0.45 -5.98
CA ASP A 104 9.26 0.71 -5.12
C ASP A 104 10.60 1.39 -5.41
N ASN A 105 11.68 0.60 -5.61
CA ASN A 105 13.00 1.12 -5.98
C ASN A 105 13.01 1.78 -7.37
N TYR A 106 12.32 1.19 -8.34
CA TYR A 106 12.11 1.79 -9.66
C TYR A 106 11.40 3.15 -9.55
N LEU A 107 10.31 3.26 -8.81
CA LEU A 107 9.63 4.54 -8.62
C LEU A 107 10.52 5.57 -7.94
N LEU A 108 11.28 5.16 -6.93
CA LEU A 108 12.19 6.03 -6.18
C LEU A 108 13.36 6.52 -7.07
N SER A 109 13.86 5.69 -7.98
CA SER A 109 14.91 6.06 -8.93
C SER A 109 14.44 7.15 -9.92
N GLN A 110 13.14 7.23 -10.16
CA GLN A 110 12.54 8.22 -11.06
C GLN A 110 12.27 9.59 -10.40
N ARG A 111 12.71 9.81 -9.15
CA ARG A 111 12.61 11.12 -8.50
C ARG A 111 13.38 12.17 -9.30
N ALA A 112 12.95 13.42 -9.22
CA ALA A 112 13.65 14.53 -9.83
C ALA A 112 15.09 14.69 -9.27
N SER A 113 16.05 15.03 -10.12
CA SER A 113 17.47 15.08 -9.76
C SER A 113 17.82 16.08 -8.65
N HIS A 114 17.01 17.13 -8.48
CA HIS A 114 17.17 18.14 -7.43
C HIS A 114 16.65 17.69 -6.06
N VAL A 115 15.96 16.54 -5.96
CA VAL A 115 15.48 15.98 -4.69
C VAL A 115 16.59 15.17 -4.04
N GLU A 116 17.10 15.67 -2.92
CA GLU A 116 18.07 14.97 -2.11
C GLU A 116 17.43 13.75 -1.44
N LEU A 117 18.08 12.59 -1.52
CA LEU A 117 17.60 11.34 -0.93
C LEU A 117 18.56 10.85 0.14
N VAL A 118 18.01 10.52 1.31
CA VAL A 118 18.73 9.81 2.38
C VAL A 118 18.06 8.47 2.62
N LYS A 119 18.75 7.39 2.25
CA LYS A 119 18.34 6.00 2.49
C LYS A 119 18.72 5.55 3.89
N GLY A 120 18.05 4.53 4.44
CA GLY A 120 18.29 4.03 5.80
C GLY A 120 17.89 5.02 6.91
N ALA A 121 17.17 6.08 6.57
CA ALA A 121 16.77 7.15 7.46
C ALA A 121 15.44 6.84 8.16
N LEU A 122 15.50 6.36 9.38
CA LEU A 122 14.32 6.11 10.20
C LEU A 122 13.84 7.43 10.84
N PHE A 123 12.69 7.93 10.39
CA PHE A 123 12.03 9.07 11.05
C PHE A 123 11.64 8.73 12.49
N ILE A 124 11.91 9.63 13.42
CA ILE A 124 11.65 9.45 14.86
C ILE A 124 10.56 10.39 15.33
N ASP A 125 10.74 11.71 15.09
CA ASP A 125 9.85 12.74 15.61
C ASP A 125 9.99 14.06 14.86
N TYR A 126 9.11 15.00 15.14
CA TYR A 126 9.22 16.39 14.70
C TYR A 126 8.70 17.35 15.75
N SER A 127 9.22 18.57 15.72
CA SER A 127 8.74 19.70 16.53
C SER A 127 8.61 20.95 15.65
N GLU A 128 7.71 21.85 16.02
CA GLU A 128 7.53 23.16 15.37
C GLU A 128 8.04 24.26 16.29
N ASP A 129 8.80 25.22 15.76
CA ASP A 129 9.25 26.40 16.50
C ASP A 129 8.27 27.58 16.36
N GLU A 130 8.50 28.67 17.08
CA GLU A 130 7.66 29.87 17.10
C GLU A 130 7.50 30.52 15.70
N ASN A 131 8.48 30.30 14.82
CA ASN A 131 8.44 30.81 13.44
C ASN A 131 7.72 29.83 12.48
N GLY A 132 7.22 28.72 13.03
CA GLY A 132 6.55 27.68 12.28
C GLY A 132 7.50 26.85 11.39
N ILE A 133 8.77 26.75 11.76
CA ILE A 133 9.75 25.89 11.11
C ILE A 133 9.76 24.54 11.84
N TYR A 134 9.64 23.47 11.11
CA TYR A 134 9.70 22.12 11.65
C TYR A 134 11.15 21.66 11.78
N THR A 135 11.47 21.08 12.93
CA THR A 135 12.71 20.31 13.15
C THR A 135 12.35 18.83 13.05
N VAL A 136 12.88 18.14 12.05
CA VAL A 136 12.69 16.71 11.84
C VAL A 136 13.85 15.94 12.44
N VAL A 137 13.56 14.96 13.26
CA VAL A 137 14.54 14.06 13.89
C VAL A 137 14.46 12.69 13.22
N TYR A 138 15.59 12.19 12.74
CA TYR A 138 15.70 10.87 12.13
C TYR A 138 17.01 10.18 12.53
N ARG A 139 17.09 8.88 12.36
CA ARG A 139 18.24 8.05 12.69
C ARG A 139 18.77 7.31 11.46
N ILE A 140 20.09 7.29 11.30
CA ILE A 140 20.79 6.43 10.34
C ILE A 140 21.75 5.55 11.14
N GLY A 141 21.54 4.23 11.12
CA GLY A 141 22.29 3.33 12.00
C GLY A 141 22.10 3.72 13.46
N MET A 142 23.18 4.11 14.14
CA MET A 142 23.17 4.57 15.54
C MET A 142 23.12 6.10 15.68
N GLU A 143 23.29 6.86 14.59
CA GLU A 143 23.38 8.32 14.63
C GLU A 143 22.01 8.98 14.54
N ILE A 144 21.71 9.88 15.47
CA ILE A 144 20.54 10.76 15.44
C ILE A 144 20.91 12.05 14.70
N LYS A 145 20.11 12.38 13.67
CA LYS A 145 20.28 13.58 12.84
C LYS A 145 19.04 14.46 12.92
N LYS A 146 19.26 15.76 12.70
CA LYS A 146 18.18 16.76 12.69
C LYS A 146 18.28 17.63 11.45
N VAL A 147 17.14 17.93 10.85
CA VAL A 147 17.03 18.89 9.75
C VAL A 147 15.85 19.82 9.98
N LYS A 148 15.94 21.04 9.44
CA LYS A 148 14.86 22.02 9.50
C LYS A 148 14.12 22.12 8.17
N THR A 149 12.81 22.32 8.21
CA THR A 149 11.98 22.45 7.01
C THR A 149 10.79 23.38 7.23
N LYS A 150 10.30 23.99 6.15
CA LYS A 150 9.08 24.81 6.15
C LYS A 150 7.81 23.98 6.04
N MET A 151 7.89 22.76 5.48
CA MET A 151 6.77 21.87 5.26
C MET A 151 7.17 20.41 5.46
N LEU A 152 6.26 19.60 6.00
CA LEU A 152 6.37 18.14 6.10
C LEU A 152 5.39 17.46 5.13
N VAL A 153 5.87 16.41 4.48
CA VAL A 153 5.01 15.49 3.71
C VAL A 153 5.18 14.09 4.29
N SER A 154 4.11 13.57 4.90
CA SER A 154 4.08 12.19 5.37
C SER A 154 3.63 11.25 4.25
N ALA A 155 4.55 10.39 3.80
CA ALA A 155 4.33 9.25 2.92
C ALA A 155 4.71 7.93 3.60
N GLU A 156 4.57 7.87 4.95
CA GLU A 156 5.04 6.79 5.83
C GLU A 156 4.23 5.49 5.71
N GLY A 157 3.11 5.52 4.99
CA GLY A 157 2.20 4.37 4.86
C GLY A 157 1.31 4.17 6.09
N ALA A 158 0.84 2.95 6.30
CA ALA A 158 -0.18 2.60 7.31
C ALA A 158 0.17 2.98 8.74
N ASN A 159 1.46 3.01 9.09
CA ASN A 159 1.93 3.25 10.46
C ASN A 159 2.53 4.65 10.65
N SER A 160 2.03 5.65 9.93
CA SER A 160 2.53 7.02 10.01
C SER A 160 2.52 7.56 11.45
N LEU A 161 3.73 7.94 11.92
CA LEU A 161 3.89 8.61 13.21
C LEU A 161 3.34 10.04 13.15
N ILE A 162 3.55 10.73 12.03
CA ILE A 162 3.01 12.07 11.82
C ILE A 162 1.49 12.07 11.92
N ARG A 163 0.82 11.09 11.29
CA ARG A 163 -0.63 10.97 11.42
C ARG A 163 -1.08 10.75 12.86
N LYS A 164 -0.42 9.85 13.58
CA LYS A 164 -0.75 9.56 14.98
C LYS A 164 -0.61 10.77 15.89
N ASN A 165 0.37 11.64 15.62
CA ASN A 165 0.59 12.87 16.40
C ASN A 165 -0.48 13.92 16.11
N LEU A 166 -0.98 13.98 14.85
CA LEU A 166 -1.99 14.96 14.43
C LEU A 166 -3.43 14.50 14.66
N ASP A 167 -3.68 13.20 14.50
CA ASP A 167 -4.99 12.56 14.55
C ASP A 167 -4.92 11.36 15.52
N LYS A 168 -5.10 11.65 16.80
CA LYS A 168 -4.97 10.67 17.89
C LYS A 168 -6.01 9.53 17.83
N GLU A 169 -7.10 9.72 17.11
CA GLU A 169 -8.16 8.70 16.95
C GLU A 169 -7.83 7.67 15.85
N SER A 170 -6.78 7.91 15.07
CA SER A 170 -6.38 7.04 13.97
C SER A 170 -5.57 5.84 14.46
N GLU A 171 -6.20 4.90 15.15
CA GLU A 171 -5.58 3.61 15.43
C GLU A 171 -5.57 2.70 14.20
N ASN A 172 -4.55 1.87 14.11
CA ASN A 172 -4.43 0.87 13.06
C ASN A 172 -4.73 -0.51 13.65
N ASP A 173 -5.95 -1.00 13.40
CA ASP A 173 -6.47 -2.22 14.02
C ASP A 173 -6.08 -3.49 13.27
N TYR A 174 -5.46 -3.37 12.07
CA TYR A 174 -5.19 -4.50 11.20
C TYR A 174 -3.70 -4.68 10.90
N ILE A 175 -3.35 -5.95 10.76
CA ILE A 175 -2.04 -6.42 10.28
C ILE A 175 -2.25 -7.32 9.07
N ALA A 176 -1.36 -7.24 8.10
CA ALA A 176 -1.21 -8.23 7.06
C ALA A 176 -0.04 -9.14 7.43
N ILE A 177 -0.27 -10.44 7.40
CA ILE A 177 0.74 -11.48 7.61
C ILE A 177 0.78 -12.30 6.32
N GLN A 178 1.96 -12.60 5.84
CA GLN A 178 2.15 -13.52 4.72
C GLN A 178 3.40 -14.37 4.91
N ARG A 179 3.38 -15.52 4.26
CA ARG A 179 4.47 -16.47 4.21
C ARG A 179 4.79 -16.79 2.76
N VAL A 180 6.06 -16.85 2.46
CA VAL A 180 6.58 -17.23 1.15
C VAL A 180 7.02 -18.69 1.20
N TYR A 181 6.59 -19.45 0.19
CA TYR A 181 6.91 -20.87 0.03
C TYR A 181 7.62 -21.11 -1.30
N LYS A 182 8.47 -22.12 -1.34
CA LYS A 182 8.98 -22.66 -2.59
C LYS A 182 7.86 -23.38 -3.35
N MET A 183 7.65 -23.01 -4.60
CA MET A 183 6.63 -23.63 -5.45
C MET A 183 7.16 -24.92 -6.09
N LYS A 184 6.46 -26.05 -5.88
CA LYS A 184 6.84 -27.36 -6.45
C LYS A 184 6.04 -27.76 -7.69
N LYS A 185 4.86 -27.17 -7.85
CA LYS A 185 3.97 -27.40 -8.99
C LYS A 185 3.51 -26.08 -9.54
N ASP A 186 3.35 -25.98 -10.83
CA ASP A 186 2.87 -24.78 -11.50
C ASP A 186 1.55 -24.30 -10.91
N PHE A 187 1.55 -23.04 -10.51
CA PHE A 187 0.40 -22.33 -10.01
C PHE A 187 0.29 -21.00 -10.75
N SER A 188 -0.79 -20.79 -11.50
CA SER A 188 -0.86 -19.69 -12.45
C SER A 188 -2.06 -18.74 -12.24
N TYR A 189 -2.67 -18.76 -11.06
CA TYR A 189 -3.81 -17.91 -10.74
C TYR A 189 -3.70 -17.31 -9.33
N HIS A 190 -4.42 -16.23 -9.12
CA HIS A 190 -4.59 -15.65 -7.79
C HIS A 190 -5.76 -16.34 -7.07
N MET A 191 -5.59 -16.70 -5.82
CA MET A 191 -6.68 -17.11 -4.95
C MET A 191 -7.10 -15.98 -4.03
N ALA A 192 -8.41 -15.73 -3.94
CA ALA A 192 -9.03 -14.92 -2.91
C ALA A 192 -9.87 -15.83 -2.01
N ILE A 193 -9.56 -15.91 -0.73
CA ILE A 193 -10.12 -16.87 0.21
C ILE A 193 -10.91 -16.13 1.28
N PHE A 194 -12.16 -16.55 1.49
CA PHE A 194 -13.03 -16.07 2.56
C PHE A 194 -13.33 -17.19 3.53
N ASP A 195 -13.03 -16.97 4.81
CA ASP A 195 -13.30 -17.88 5.92
C ASP A 195 -13.43 -17.06 7.22
N LYS A 196 -14.64 -16.94 7.76
CA LYS A 196 -14.94 -16.19 9.00
C LYS A 196 -14.19 -16.73 10.23
N ASP A 197 -13.81 -18.01 10.20
CA ASP A 197 -13.06 -18.62 11.28
C ASP A 197 -11.59 -18.15 11.30
N ILE A 198 -11.09 -17.58 10.18
CA ILE A 198 -9.74 -17.03 10.03
C ILE A 198 -9.77 -15.53 10.24
N ASN A 199 -10.59 -14.82 9.46
CA ASN A 199 -10.62 -13.35 9.48
C ASN A 199 -12.00 -12.78 9.14
N ASP A 200 -12.18 -11.51 9.43
CA ASP A 200 -13.33 -10.69 9.02
C ASP A 200 -13.06 -9.93 7.70
N TYR A 201 -12.03 -10.31 6.96
CA TYR A 201 -11.59 -9.69 5.73
C TYR A 201 -11.41 -10.77 4.63
N TYR A 202 -10.22 -10.88 4.01
CA TYR A 202 -9.90 -11.96 3.09
C TYR A 202 -8.45 -12.39 3.18
N SER A 203 -8.17 -13.58 2.68
CA SER A 203 -6.82 -14.11 2.51
C SER A 203 -6.51 -14.26 1.02
N TRP A 204 -5.25 -14.27 0.66
CA TRP A 204 -4.81 -14.39 -0.73
C TRP A 204 -3.71 -15.41 -0.89
N MET A 205 -3.63 -15.98 -2.10
CA MET A 205 -2.47 -16.74 -2.55
C MET A 205 -2.08 -16.29 -3.95
N VAL A 206 -0.79 -16.01 -4.17
CA VAL A 206 -0.26 -15.42 -5.42
C VAL A 206 1.05 -16.10 -5.80
N PRO A 207 1.21 -16.55 -7.06
CA PRO A 207 2.49 -17.06 -7.55
C PRO A 207 3.49 -15.93 -7.82
N LYS A 208 4.78 -16.19 -7.53
CA LYS A 208 5.89 -15.25 -7.69
C LYS A 208 7.14 -15.97 -8.24
N GLY A 209 7.21 -16.17 -9.55
CA GLY A 209 8.30 -16.98 -10.12
C GLY A 209 8.19 -18.44 -9.68
N ASP A 210 9.20 -18.89 -8.99
CA ASP A 210 9.27 -20.22 -8.37
C ASP A 210 8.82 -20.22 -6.89
N GLU A 211 8.17 -19.13 -6.45
CA GLU A 211 7.65 -18.96 -5.11
C GLU A 211 6.13 -18.82 -5.12
N LEU A 212 5.53 -19.07 -3.97
CA LEU A 212 4.11 -18.93 -3.71
C LEU A 212 3.90 -18.13 -2.43
N ILE A 213 3.17 -17.01 -2.52
CA ILE A 213 2.85 -16.17 -1.37
C ILE A 213 1.45 -16.50 -0.88
N LEU A 214 1.32 -16.91 0.38
CA LEU A 214 0.05 -17.03 1.09
C LEU A 214 -0.04 -15.93 2.15
N GLY A 215 -1.12 -15.17 2.18
CA GLY A 215 -1.28 -14.09 3.15
C GLY A 215 -2.71 -13.87 3.59
N THR A 216 -2.86 -13.14 4.67
CA THR A 216 -4.15 -12.79 5.26
C THR A 216 -4.11 -11.44 5.97
N ILE A 217 -5.26 -10.77 6.07
CA ILE A 217 -5.44 -9.57 6.89
C ILE A 217 -6.22 -9.95 8.14
N LEU A 218 -5.65 -9.62 9.30
CA LEU A 218 -6.19 -9.95 10.61
C LEU A 218 -6.32 -8.69 11.46
N LYS A 219 -7.29 -8.67 12.36
CA LYS A 219 -7.25 -7.73 13.49
C LYS A 219 -6.07 -8.05 14.38
N LYS A 220 -5.40 -7.01 14.89
CA LYS A 220 -4.35 -7.18 15.89
C LYS A 220 -4.83 -8.05 17.06
N GLY A 221 -4.04 -9.05 17.42
CA GLY A 221 -4.38 -9.94 18.53
C GLY A 221 -3.31 -11.01 18.75
N LYS A 222 -3.40 -11.66 19.89
CA LYS A 222 -2.43 -12.69 20.31
C LYS A 222 -2.47 -13.96 19.46
N ASN A 223 -3.58 -14.23 18.77
CA ASN A 223 -3.81 -15.49 18.03
C ASN A 223 -3.64 -15.33 16.51
N SER A 224 -2.86 -14.33 16.06
CA SER A 224 -2.72 -14.05 14.63
C SER A 224 -2.06 -15.21 13.87
N TRP A 225 -1.04 -15.82 14.44
CA TRP A 225 -0.37 -16.97 13.84
C TRP A 225 -1.21 -18.24 13.86
N ASP A 226 -1.99 -18.50 14.92
CA ASP A 226 -2.90 -19.65 14.96
C ASP A 226 -3.93 -19.58 13.82
N LYS A 227 -4.46 -18.39 13.56
CA LYS A 227 -5.36 -18.12 12.43
C LYS A 227 -4.66 -18.32 11.08
N PHE A 228 -3.40 -17.90 10.98
CA PHE A 228 -2.60 -18.13 9.78
C PHE A 228 -2.35 -19.63 9.55
N TYR A 229 -2.00 -20.39 10.56
CA TYR A 229 -1.83 -21.85 10.47
C TYR A 229 -3.13 -22.54 10.05
N LYS A 230 -4.28 -22.06 10.54
CA LYS A 230 -5.58 -22.56 10.09
C LYS A 230 -5.79 -22.29 8.59
N LEU A 231 -5.39 -21.12 8.09
CA LEU A 231 -5.42 -20.81 6.67
C LEU A 231 -4.53 -21.78 5.88
N GLU A 232 -3.30 -22.07 6.34
CA GLU A 232 -2.42 -23.05 5.69
C GLU A 232 -3.10 -24.40 5.55
N GLN A 233 -3.75 -24.90 6.62
CA GLN A 233 -4.46 -26.18 6.58
C GLN A 233 -5.62 -26.17 5.57
N ARG A 234 -6.35 -25.07 5.49
CA ARG A 234 -7.39 -24.91 4.48
C ARG A 234 -6.85 -24.99 3.06
N VAL A 235 -5.72 -24.30 2.79
CA VAL A 235 -5.09 -24.30 1.47
C VAL A 235 -4.46 -25.67 1.16
N LYS A 236 -3.84 -26.34 2.13
CA LYS A 236 -3.34 -27.72 1.97
C LYS A 236 -4.46 -28.71 1.64
N SER A 237 -5.66 -28.52 2.20
CA SER A 237 -6.82 -29.38 1.86
C SER A 237 -7.32 -29.20 0.42
N GLU A 238 -6.89 -28.12 -0.27
CA GLU A 238 -7.13 -27.91 -1.71
C GLU A 238 -6.09 -28.63 -2.59
N GLY A 239 -5.18 -29.39 -2.01
CA GLY A 239 -4.11 -30.14 -2.70
C GLY A 239 -2.88 -29.28 -3.03
N ILE A 240 -2.71 -28.15 -2.39
CA ILE A 240 -1.58 -27.24 -2.61
C ILE A 240 -0.47 -27.56 -1.61
N ASP A 241 0.75 -27.77 -2.12
CA ASP A 241 1.93 -28.04 -1.29
C ASP A 241 2.48 -26.72 -0.70
N LEU A 242 2.48 -26.61 0.63
CA LEU A 242 2.98 -25.49 1.41
C LEU A 242 4.03 -25.99 2.46
N ASN A 243 4.94 -26.87 2.07
CA ASN A 243 5.87 -27.46 3.03
C ASN A 243 7.20 -26.71 3.14
N ASP A 244 7.71 -26.14 2.03
CA ASP A 244 9.01 -25.48 1.99
C ASP A 244 8.86 -23.97 2.22
N VAL A 245 8.89 -23.57 3.49
CA VAL A 245 8.82 -22.17 3.91
C VAL A 245 10.14 -21.46 3.64
N ILE A 246 10.09 -20.30 2.97
CA ILE A 246 11.24 -19.43 2.70
C ILE A 246 11.33 -18.34 3.76
N GLN A 247 10.24 -17.57 3.95
CA GLN A 247 10.24 -16.47 4.91
C GLN A 247 8.83 -16.10 5.37
N ASP A 248 8.78 -15.46 6.54
CA ASP A 248 7.58 -14.83 7.10
C ASP A 248 7.67 -13.32 6.97
N GLU A 249 6.55 -12.68 6.65
CA GLU A 249 6.45 -11.24 6.51
C GLU A 249 5.22 -10.71 7.24
N GLY A 250 5.34 -9.48 7.74
CA GLY A 250 4.22 -8.81 8.39
C GLY A 250 4.29 -7.30 8.24
N THR A 251 3.14 -6.66 8.13
CA THR A 251 3.06 -5.20 8.09
C THR A 251 1.75 -4.71 8.66
N PHE A 252 1.74 -3.47 9.12
CA PHE A 252 0.48 -2.79 9.37
C PHE A 252 -0.20 -2.46 8.05
N ILE A 253 -1.53 -2.56 8.04
CA ILE A 253 -2.38 -2.16 6.92
C ILE A 253 -3.54 -1.34 7.44
N LYS A 254 -3.87 -0.25 6.75
CA LYS A 254 -5.04 0.56 7.10
C LYS A 254 -6.28 -0.02 6.42
N VAL A 255 -7.32 -0.25 7.21
CA VAL A 255 -8.67 -0.55 6.73
C VAL A 255 -9.57 0.62 7.11
N PRO A 256 -9.70 1.64 6.25
CA PRO A 256 -10.39 2.87 6.63
C PRO A 256 -11.88 2.63 6.85
N LYS A 257 -12.44 3.32 7.84
CA LYS A 257 -13.87 3.48 8.06
C LYS A 257 -14.41 4.63 7.17
N TRP A 258 -15.70 4.82 7.18
CA TRP A 258 -16.33 5.93 6.46
C TRP A 258 -15.77 7.29 6.90
N ASN A 259 -15.34 8.11 5.95
CA ASN A 259 -14.70 9.41 6.16
C ASN A 259 -13.40 9.42 7.00
N GLU A 260 -12.76 8.29 7.20
CA GLU A 260 -11.50 8.19 7.96
C GLU A 260 -10.27 8.56 7.11
N TYR A 261 -10.33 9.71 6.44
CA TYR A 261 -9.24 10.24 5.60
C TYR A 261 -8.73 11.54 6.19
N PHE A 262 -7.41 11.66 6.34
CA PHE A 262 -6.78 12.85 6.88
C PHE A 262 -5.66 13.33 5.94
N MET A 263 -5.91 14.44 5.23
CA MET A 263 -4.99 14.96 4.22
C MET A 263 -3.89 15.84 4.81
N GLY A 264 -3.92 16.09 6.11
CA GLY A 264 -2.97 16.95 6.80
C GLY A 264 -3.60 18.23 7.36
N LYS A 265 -2.77 18.96 8.07
CA LYS A 265 -3.12 20.21 8.76
C LYS A 265 -1.97 21.20 8.64
N ASP A 266 -2.25 22.48 8.57
CA ASP A 266 -1.29 23.59 8.49
C ASP A 266 -0.29 23.39 7.34
N ARG A 267 0.98 23.17 7.63
CA ARG A 267 2.04 22.91 6.65
C ARG A 267 2.53 21.44 6.70
N ILE A 268 1.68 20.55 7.16
CA ILE A 268 1.90 19.11 7.12
C ILE A 268 0.85 18.48 6.21
N ALA A 269 1.30 17.83 5.14
CA ALA A 269 0.43 17.08 4.23
C ALA A 269 0.67 15.58 4.36
N LEU A 270 -0.41 14.79 4.26
CA LEU A 270 -0.35 13.33 4.22
C LEU A 270 -0.76 12.83 2.85
N ILE A 271 -0.03 11.84 2.31
CA ILE A 271 -0.29 11.22 1.01
C ILE A 271 -0.29 9.68 1.11
N GLY A 272 -0.96 9.05 0.18
CA GLY A 272 -1.08 7.58 0.16
C GLY A 272 -1.77 7.02 1.39
N GLU A 273 -1.30 5.87 1.85
CA GLU A 273 -1.89 5.17 2.98
C GLU A 273 -1.73 5.91 4.32
N ALA A 274 -0.74 6.81 4.45
CA ALA A 274 -0.63 7.70 5.60
C ALA A 274 -1.85 8.62 5.72
N ALA A 275 -2.43 9.05 4.60
CA ALA A 275 -3.68 9.80 4.55
C ALA A 275 -4.93 8.92 4.68
N GLY A 276 -4.79 7.60 4.79
CA GLY A 276 -5.90 6.64 4.77
C GLY A 276 -6.40 6.30 3.35
N LEU A 277 -5.66 6.68 2.31
CA LEU A 277 -6.08 6.48 0.93
C LEU A 277 -5.78 5.06 0.45
N ILE A 278 -6.60 4.12 0.88
CA ILE A 278 -6.57 2.70 0.53
C ILE A 278 -8.00 2.16 0.46
N SER A 279 -8.24 1.19 -0.40
CA SER A 279 -9.55 0.54 -0.55
C SER A 279 -9.87 -0.37 0.64
N ALA A 280 -10.93 -0.09 1.38
CA ALA A 280 -11.42 -0.96 2.44
C ALA A 280 -12.00 -2.29 1.92
N SER A 281 -12.30 -2.43 0.63
CA SER A 281 -12.86 -3.66 0.06
C SER A 281 -11.86 -4.59 -0.60
N SER A 282 -10.61 -4.14 -0.82
CA SER A 282 -9.60 -4.94 -1.56
C SER A 282 -8.16 -4.69 -1.11
N SER A 283 -7.95 -3.84 -0.11
CA SER A 283 -6.61 -3.41 0.36
C SER A 283 -5.71 -2.85 -0.75
N GLU A 284 -6.30 -2.45 -1.86
CA GLU A 284 -5.59 -1.79 -2.96
C GLU A 284 -5.31 -0.33 -2.59
N GLY A 285 -4.01 0.02 -2.52
CA GLY A 285 -3.56 1.35 -2.14
C GLY A 285 -2.63 2.02 -3.14
N ILE A 286 -2.04 1.25 -4.09
CA ILE A 286 -0.98 1.76 -4.98
C ILE A 286 -1.51 2.86 -5.89
N SER A 287 -2.68 2.69 -6.55
CA SER A 287 -3.28 3.71 -7.40
C SER A 287 -3.51 5.03 -6.66
N TYR A 288 -4.04 4.96 -5.46
CA TYR A 288 -4.28 6.13 -4.60
C TYR A 288 -2.99 6.78 -4.11
N ALA A 289 -1.97 5.99 -3.83
CA ALA A 289 -0.65 6.49 -3.47
C ALA A 289 -0.02 7.29 -4.61
N LEU A 290 -0.01 6.74 -5.82
CA LEU A 290 0.50 7.40 -7.03
C LEU A 290 -0.24 8.73 -7.29
N ILE A 291 -1.57 8.69 -7.33
CA ILE A 291 -2.40 9.85 -7.66
C ILE A 291 -2.30 10.93 -6.58
N SER A 292 -2.31 10.56 -5.29
CA SER A 292 -2.21 11.55 -4.21
C SER A 292 -0.84 12.24 -4.16
N GLY A 293 0.24 11.50 -4.43
CA GLY A 293 1.59 12.07 -4.55
C GLY A 293 1.65 13.11 -5.67
N TYR A 294 1.12 12.76 -6.85
CA TYR A 294 1.03 13.68 -7.98
C TYR A 294 0.15 14.90 -7.68
N TYR A 295 -1.03 14.70 -7.11
CA TYR A 295 -1.94 15.82 -6.80
C TYR A 295 -1.31 16.82 -5.84
N LEU A 296 -0.60 16.36 -4.81
CA LEU A 296 0.08 17.26 -3.88
C LEU A 296 1.21 18.04 -4.57
N ALA A 297 2.07 17.38 -5.36
CA ALA A 297 3.16 18.02 -6.08
C ALA A 297 2.63 19.09 -7.05
N ASP A 298 1.67 18.74 -7.91
CA ASP A 298 1.08 19.64 -8.90
C ASP A 298 0.35 20.83 -8.26
N SER A 299 -0.35 20.59 -7.14
CA SER A 299 -1.01 21.65 -6.38
C SER A 299 -0.01 22.65 -5.77
N ILE A 300 1.10 22.15 -5.21
CA ILE A 300 2.19 22.99 -4.66
C ILE A 300 2.87 23.78 -5.77
N ASN A 301 3.18 23.13 -6.90
CA ASN A 301 3.82 23.79 -8.04
C ASN A 301 3.00 24.98 -8.56
N LYS A 302 1.69 24.82 -8.64
CA LYS A 302 0.75 25.84 -9.16
C LYS A 302 0.42 26.95 -8.17
N LYS A 303 0.33 26.63 -6.88
CA LYS A 303 -0.26 27.54 -5.86
C LYS A 303 0.65 27.88 -4.69
N GLY A 304 1.89 27.34 -4.67
CA GLY A 304 2.79 27.44 -3.53
C GLY A 304 2.38 26.52 -2.37
N ILE A 305 3.20 26.45 -1.34
CA ILE A 305 3.04 25.47 -0.24
C ILE A 305 1.67 25.62 0.45
N LYS A 306 1.35 26.80 0.98
CA LYS A 306 0.12 27.03 1.77
C LYS A 306 -1.15 26.74 0.98
N ASN A 307 -1.28 27.37 -0.17
CA ASN A 307 -2.49 27.23 -1.01
C ASN A 307 -2.52 25.86 -1.73
N GLY A 308 -1.36 25.28 -2.00
CA GLY A 308 -1.22 23.96 -2.61
C GLY A 308 -1.78 22.85 -1.72
N ILE A 309 -1.56 22.92 -0.40
CA ILE A 309 -2.17 21.95 0.54
C ILE A 309 -3.70 22.05 0.51
N ILE A 310 -4.25 23.26 0.52
CA ILE A 310 -5.70 23.50 0.44
C ILE A 310 -6.27 22.95 -0.88
N ASP A 311 -5.56 23.19 -1.99
CA ASP A 311 -5.95 22.68 -3.30
C ASP A 311 -5.90 21.14 -3.37
N TYR A 312 -4.84 20.53 -2.84
CA TYR A 312 -4.71 19.09 -2.70
C TYR A 312 -5.87 18.46 -1.93
N GLN A 313 -6.25 19.05 -0.79
CA GLN A 313 -7.40 18.61 0.01
C GLN A 313 -8.71 18.65 -0.80
N LYS A 314 -8.91 19.66 -1.64
CA LYS A 314 -10.08 19.77 -2.53
C LYS A 314 -10.03 18.71 -3.65
N ARG A 315 -8.90 18.59 -4.33
CA ARG A 315 -8.71 17.65 -5.45
C ARG A 315 -8.91 16.18 -5.06
N THR A 316 -8.55 15.81 -3.84
CA THR A 316 -8.78 14.47 -3.32
C THR A 316 -10.23 14.16 -2.95
N GLY A 317 -11.15 15.13 -3.05
CA GLY A 317 -12.56 14.97 -2.66
C GLY A 317 -13.27 13.84 -3.41
N SER A 318 -13.15 13.78 -4.74
CA SER A 318 -13.74 12.70 -5.55
C SER A 318 -13.13 11.33 -5.26
N MET A 319 -11.82 11.27 -4.99
CA MET A 319 -11.11 10.07 -4.59
C MET A 319 -11.64 9.54 -3.24
N ARG A 320 -11.78 10.42 -2.24
CA ARG A 320 -12.33 10.06 -0.93
C ARG A 320 -13.77 9.57 -1.02
N MET A 321 -14.60 10.17 -1.87
CA MET A 321 -15.95 9.69 -2.11
C MET A 321 -15.96 8.28 -2.71
N LYS A 322 -15.12 8.01 -3.73
CA LYS A 322 -14.95 6.66 -4.29
C LYS A 322 -14.50 5.64 -3.23
N LEU A 323 -13.58 6.03 -2.35
CA LEU A 323 -13.12 5.18 -1.25
C LEU A 323 -14.22 4.93 -0.22
N ASN A 324 -15.08 5.91 0.08
CA ASN A 324 -16.25 5.71 0.93
C ASN A 324 -17.22 4.67 0.34
N LEU A 325 -17.46 4.69 -0.97
CA LEU A 325 -18.24 3.64 -1.65
C LEU A 325 -17.57 2.27 -1.53
N LYS A 326 -16.22 2.21 -1.55
CA LYS A 326 -15.48 0.96 -1.30
C LYS A 326 -15.60 0.50 0.16
N VAL A 327 -15.79 1.39 1.14
CA VAL A 327 -16.12 1.00 2.53
C VAL A 327 -17.47 0.29 2.57
N LEU A 328 -18.50 0.84 1.91
CA LEU A 328 -19.82 0.19 1.82
C LEU A 328 -19.74 -1.15 1.09
N LYS A 329 -19.03 -1.19 -0.05
CA LYS A 329 -18.78 -2.43 -0.78
C LYS A 329 -18.10 -3.48 0.11
N GLY A 330 -17.11 -3.10 0.93
CA GLY A 330 -16.44 -3.99 1.88
C GLY A 330 -17.41 -4.60 2.87
N LYS A 331 -18.28 -3.80 3.48
CA LYS A 331 -19.31 -4.29 4.42
C LYS A 331 -20.22 -5.35 3.78
N LEU A 332 -20.58 -5.20 2.51
CA LEU A 332 -21.40 -6.18 1.78
C LEU A 332 -20.59 -7.44 1.45
N MET A 333 -19.36 -7.29 0.96
CA MET A 333 -18.51 -8.41 0.56
C MET A 333 -18.05 -9.29 1.74
N TYR A 334 -17.85 -8.71 2.90
CA TYR A 334 -17.39 -9.43 4.10
C TYR A 334 -18.53 -10.01 4.95
N ASN A 335 -19.80 -9.68 4.63
CA ASN A 335 -20.95 -10.39 5.16
C ASN A 335 -21.16 -11.70 4.36
N SER A 336 -21.04 -12.86 5.01
CA SER A 336 -21.06 -14.17 4.34
C SER A 336 -22.39 -14.43 3.60
N PHE A 337 -23.52 -14.01 4.16
CA PHE A 337 -24.83 -14.19 3.52
C PHE A 337 -24.95 -13.37 2.25
N ILE A 338 -24.62 -12.08 2.28
CA ILE A 338 -24.67 -11.18 1.11
C ILE A 338 -23.65 -11.62 0.07
N ARG A 339 -22.44 -11.99 0.49
CA ARG A 339 -21.37 -12.47 -0.39
C ARG A 339 -21.78 -13.68 -1.21
N LYS A 340 -22.55 -14.61 -0.63
CA LYS A 340 -23.11 -15.76 -1.36
C LYS A 340 -23.83 -15.32 -2.62
N PHE A 341 -24.76 -14.39 -2.51
CA PHE A 341 -25.52 -13.87 -3.66
C PHE A 341 -24.64 -13.12 -4.65
N ILE A 342 -23.68 -12.34 -4.16
CA ILE A 342 -22.74 -11.61 -5.02
C ILE A 342 -21.92 -12.60 -5.86
N ILE A 343 -21.37 -13.65 -5.24
CA ILE A 343 -20.58 -14.67 -5.94
C ILE A 343 -21.46 -15.43 -6.95
N MET A 344 -22.68 -15.80 -6.56
CA MET A 344 -23.60 -16.53 -7.45
C MET A 344 -24.08 -15.69 -8.63
N SER A 345 -24.38 -14.41 -8.43
CA SER A 345 -24.87 -13.51 -9.48
C SER A 345 -23.81 -13.13 -10.53
N GLY A 346 -22.51 -13.25 -10.17
CA GLY A 346 -21.42 -12.80 -11.04
C GLY A 346 -21.33 -11.28 -11.25
N VAL A 347 -22.07 -10.48 -10.49
CA VAL A 347 -22.15 -9.00 -10.62
C VAL A 347 -20.80 -8.28 -10.63
N PHE A 348 -19.79 -8.85 -9.97
CA PHE A 348 -18.44 -8.29 -9.95
C PHE A 348 -17.44 -9.05 -10.83
N SER A 349 -17.91 -10.02 -11.64
CA SER A 349 -17.09 -10.63 -12.66
C SER A 349 -17.09 -9.76 -13.92
N ASN A 350 -15.91 -9.56 -14.53
CA ASN A 350 -15.90 -9.16 -15.94
C ASN A 350 -16.60 -10.29 -16.71
N LYS A 351 -17.45 -9.93 -17.68
CA LYS A 351 -18.20 -10.91 -18.46
C LYS A 351 -17.25 -11.95 -19.03
N ASP A 352 -17.61 -13.22 -18.87
CA ASP A 352 -16.90 -14.31 -19.53
C ASP A 352 -17.01 -14.09 -21.04
N TYR A 353 -15.88 -13.82 -21.69
CA TYR A 353 -15.82 -13.67 -23.16
C TYR A 353 -15.89 -15.02 -23.90
N ILE A 354 -15.74 -16.12 -23.14
CA ILE A 354 -15.83 -17.48 -23.68
C ILE A 354 -16.97 -18.18 -22.92
N ARG A 355 -18.07 -18.42 -23.61
CA ARG A 355 -19.15 -19.29 -23.17
C ARG A 355 -18.96 -20.69 -23.74
#